data_6c1dd2a75399d4d8ad358e505478167e
#
_entry.id   6c1dd2a75399d4d8ad358e505478167e
#
_cell.length_a   1.000
_cell.length_b   1.000
_cell.length_c   1.000
_cell.angle_alpha   90.00
_cell.angle_beta   90.00
_cell.angle_gamma   90.00
#
_symmetry.space_group_name_H-M   'P 1'
#
loop_
_entity.id
_entity.type
_entity.pdbx_description
1 polymer ?
#
loop_
_entity_poly.entity_id
_entity_poly.type
_entity_poly.pdbx_seq_one_letter_code
_entity_poly.pdbx_strand_id
1 'polypeptide(L)'
;PAEEKTAQGKLKSIQAQINHILACENRLSAHMYQIIKILHANRGLQALVDAAYDILGNPLLVVDTSYKILASCQNVIYARDDLNVQIDLGYMLEKNIVDMKKARLYEKAREAHYPYYSKDKGARDGWITALIYVHGIETAHIAVTDTNRPFSEEDFEFIDVLCRIVSLELQKSDFYQTNKSLMHSFFLSELLDNHFCDMETIHRRAQSLNWIRTDYLRIMIICEHSMVLFDKKAQLISQFMTMMFPVCHWVIYEGYLVFLIGTDEPSLNKFRCNEHLETFLTANHLTA
;
A
#
# COMPACT_ATOMS: atom_id res chain seq x y z
N PRO A 1 -57.83 -12.85 16.89
CA PRO A 1 -57.52 -11.40 16.85
C PRO A 1 -56.13 -11.07 17.42
N ALA A 2 -55.65 -11.70 18.52
CA ALA A 2 -54.33 -11.44 19.09
C ALA A 2 -53.18 -11.96 18.21
N GLU A 3 -53.28 -13.17 17.71
CA GLU A 3 -52.33 -13.83 16.82
C GLU A 3 -52.15 -13.10 15.46
N GLU A 4 -53.28 -12.64 14.90
CA GLU A 4 -53.26 -11.84 13.66
C GLU A 4 -52.53 -10.49 13.82
N LYS A 5 -52.70 -9.79 14.95
CA LYS A 5 -51.94 -8.55 15.24
C LYS A 5 -50.45 -8.83 15.40
N THR A 6 -50.07 -9.96 15.99
CA THR A 6 -48.69 -10.37 16.17
C THR A 6 -48.07 -10.77 14.82
N ALA A 7 -48.80 -11.48 13.96
CA ALA A 7 -48.36 -11.84 12.61
C ALA A 7 -48.18 -10.57 11.71
N GLN A 8 -49.12 -9.65 11.75
CA GLN A 8 -49.04 -8.37 11.05
C GLN A 8 -47.84 -7.50 11.55
N GLY A 9 -47.57 -7.51 12.86
CA GLY A 9 -46.40 -6.84 13.44
C GLY A 9 -45.07 -7.42 12.92
N LYS A 10 -44.94 -8.75 12.89
CA LYS A 10 -43.76 -9.44 12.32
C LYS A 10 -43.63 -9.15 10.82
N LEU A 11 -44.68 -9.17 10.06
CA LEU A 11 -44.67 -8.87 8.63
C LEU A 11 -44.17 -7.46 8.35
N LYS A 12 -44.65 -6.47 9.09
CA LYS A 12 -44.20 -5.07 8.99
C LYS A 12 -42.71 -4.91 9.36
N SER A 13 -42.25 -5.65 10.37
CA SER A 13 -40.83 -5.65 10.76
C SER A 13 -39.94 -6.25 9.65
N ILE A 14 -40.33 -7.36 9.07
CA ILE A 14 -39.61 -8.00 7.95
C ILE A 14 -39.61 -7.08 6.72
N GLN A 15 -40.75 -6.47 6.39
CA GLN A 15 -40.85 -5.51 5.29
C GLN A 15 -39.91 -4.30 5.49
N ALA A 16 -39.83 -3.78 6.72
CA ALA A 16 -38.93 -2.69 7.06
C ALA A 16 -37.46 -3.09 6.92
N GLN A 17 -37.11 -4.31 7.34
CA GLN A 17 -35.75 -4.85 7.17
C GLN A 17 -35.39 -5.03 5.69
N ILE A 18 -36.29 -5.60 4.88
CA ILE A 18 -36.07 -5.75 3.43
C ILE A 18 -35.88 -4.39 2.77
N ASN A 19 -36.76 -3.42 3.07
CA ASN A 19 -36.65 -2.08 2.52
C ASN A 19 -35.35 -1.39 2.93
N HIS A 20 -34.87 -1.63 4.16
CA HIS A 20 -33.59 -1.10 4.64
C HIS A 20 -32.42 -1.72 3.85
N ILE A 21 -32.40 -3.05 3.67
CA ILE A 21 -31.36 -3.76 2.89
C ILE A 21 -31.33 -3.23 1.45
N LEU A 22 -32.48 -3.16 0.78
CA LEU A 22 -32.56 -2.64 -0.59
C LEU A 22 -32.09 -1.19 -0.70
N ALA A 23 -32.38 -0.35 0.31
CA ALA A 23 -31.91 1.03 0.33
C ALA A 23 -30.39 1.12 0.50
N CYS A 24 -29.78 0.23 1.31
CA CYS A 24 -28.34 0.14 1.49
C CYS A 24 -27.64 -0.32 0.19
N GLU A 25 -28.13 -1.40 -0.43
CA GLU A 25 -27.61 -1.88 -1.72
C GLU A 25 -27.70 -0.83 -2.83
N ASN A 26 -28.80 -0.07 -2.90
CA ASN A 26 -28.97 1.01 -3.88
C ASN A 26 -27.96 2.15 -3.63
N ARG A 27 -27.70 2.52 -2.36
CA ARG A 27 -26.71 3.56 -2.03
C ARG A 27 -25.30 3.11 -2.38
N LEU A 28 -24.91 1.89 -1.98
CA LEU A 28 -23.60 1.33 -2.31
C LEU A 28 -23.40 1.28 -3.82
N SER A 29 -24.42 0.82 -4.57
CA SER A 29 -24.37 0.78 -6.04
C SER A 29 -24.20 2.18 -6.65
N ALA A 30 -24.88 3.19 -6.13
CA ALA A 30 -24.73 4.57 -6.58
C ALA A 30 -23.34 5.14 -6.29
N HIS A 31 -22.77 4.87 -5.11
CA HIS A 31 -21.42 5.25 -4.73
C HIS A 31 -20.39 4.57 -5.62
N MET A 32 -20.55 3.26 -5.84
CA MET A 32 -19.68 2.49 -6.75
C MET A 32 -19.71 3.06 -8.18
N TYR A 33 -20.90 3.38 -8.69
CA TYR A 33 -21.04 3.98 -10.02
C TYR A 33 -20.29 5.31 -10.11
N GLN A 34 -20.36 6.15 -9.08
CA GLN A 34 -19.64 7.42 -9.02
C GLN A 34 -18.12 7.21 -9.09
N ILE A 35 -17.58 6.30 -8.30
CA ILE A 35 -16.14 5.99 -8.29
C ILE A 35 -15.68 5.36 -9.61
N ILE A 36 -16.45 4.43 -10.17
CA ILE A 36 -16.15 3.80 -11.46
C ILE A 36 -16.13 4.83 -12.59
N LYS A 37 -17.04 5.82 -12.56
CA LYS A 37 -17.05 6.92 -13.53
C LYS A 37 -15.75 7.74 -13.49
N ILE A 38 -15.19 7.99 -12.31
CA ILE A 38 -13.91 8.70 -12.13
C ILE A 38 -12.77 7.85 -12.69
N LEU A 39 -12.74 6.54 -12.36
CA LEU A 39 -11.78 5.58 -12.89
C LEU A 39 -11.82 5.53 -14.43
N HIS A 40 -13.02 5.47 -15.02
CA HIS A 40 -13.21 5.43 -16.46
C HIS A 40 -12.80 6.75 -17.14
N ALA A 41 -13.02 7.88 -16.48
CA ALA A 41 -12.59 9.19 -16.95
C ALA A 41 -11.07 9.42 -16.81
N ASN A 42 -10.33 8.46 -16.30
CA ASN A 42 -8.87 8.48 -16.10
C ASN A 42 -8.37 9.71 -15.33
N ARG A 43 -9.09 10.07 -14.26
CA ARG A 43 -8.81 11.28 -13.47
C ARG A 43 -7.70 11.11 -12.43
N GLY A 44 -7.17 9.89 -12.32
CA GLY A 44 -6.06 9.55 -11.43
C GLY A 44 -6.48 9.22 -10.00
N LEU A 45 -5.50 8.72 -9.22
CA LEU A 45 -5.69 8.24 -7.86
C LEU A 45 -6.23 9.32 -6.91
N GLN A 46 -5.72 10.56 -7.04
CA GLN A 46 -6.14 11.66 -6.18
C GLN A 46 -7.66 11.92 -6.30
N ALA A 47 -8.20 11.93 -7.52
CA ALA A 47 -9.63 12.15 -7.73
C ALA A 47 -10.49 10.99 -7.15
N LEU A 48 -9.98 9.77 -7.12
CA LEU A 48 -10.64 8.64 -6.45
C LEU A 48 -10.68 8.83 -4.94
N VAL A 49 -9.56 9.29 -4.34
CA VAL A 49 -9.45 9.55 -2.90
C VAL A 49 -10.39 10.68 -2.48
N ASP A 50 -10.43 11.78 -3.23
CA ASP A 50 -11.32 12.90 -2.93
C ASP A 50 -12.79 12.50 -3.03
N ALA A 51 -13.18 11.76 -4.07
CA ALA A 51 -14.55 11.25 -4.18
C ALA A 51 -14.91 10.21 -3.11
N ALA A 52 -13.96 9.40 -2.68
CA ALA A 52 -14.16 8.47 -1.58
C ALA A 52 -14.36 9.22 -0.25
N TYR A 53 -13.66 10.34 -0.03
CA TYR A 53 -13.89 11.20 1.11
C TYR A 53 -15.31 11.80 1.10
N ASP A 54 -15.78 12.27 -0.04
CA ASP A 54 -17.15 12.82 -0.18
C ASP A 54 -18.23 11.77 0.18
N ILE A 55 -17.96 10.51 -0.09
CA ILE A 55 -18.87 9.39 0.21
C ILE A 55 -18.75 8.96 1.67
N LEU A 56 -17.53 8.71 2.16
CA LEU A 56 -17.28 8.23 3.51
C LEU A 56 -17.51 9.30 4.58
N GLY A 57 -17.28 10.59 4.25
CA GLY A 57 -17.26 11.67 5.21
C GLY A 57 -16.12 11.60 6.22
N ASN A 58 -15.27 10.62 6.12
CA ASN A 58 -14.10 10.37 6.97
C ASN A 58 -12.81 10.49 6.16
N PRO A 59 -11.77 11.14 6.70
CA PRO A 59 -10.50 11.31 5.99
C PRO A 59 -9.81 9.99 5.71
N LEU A 60 -9.21 9.89 4.53
CA LEU A 60 -8.47 8.70 4.10
C LEU A 60 -7.19 9.05 3.36
N LEU A 61 -6.29 8.10 3.33
CA LEU A 61 -5.05 8.16 2.57
C LEU A 61 -4.72 6.79 1.97
N VAL A 62 -3.98 6.82 0.86
CA VAL A 62 -3.44 5.62 0.21
C VAL A 62 -1.93 5.65 0.37
N VAL A 63 -1.38 4.58 0.92
CA VAL A 63 0.05 4.45 1.21
C VAL A 63 0.57 3.19 0.54
N ASP A 64 1.75 3.26 -0.08
CA ASP A 64 2.40 2.08 -0.63
C ASP A 64 3.13 1.26 0.45
N THR A 65 3.69 0.13 0.07
CA THR A 65 4.40 -0.75 1.01
C THR A 65 5.77 -0.20 1.43
N SER A 66 6.28 0.86 0.79
CA SER A 66 7.45 1.62 1.24
C SER A 66 7.09 2.79 2.17
N TYR A 67 5.82 2.84 2.61
CA TYR A 67 5.27 3.89 3.46
C TYR A 67 5.22 5.29 2.82
N LYS A 68 5.28 5.36 1.49
CA LYS A 68 5.05 6.57 0.72
C LYS A 68 3.55 6.84 0.59
N ILE A 69 3.13 8.07 0.85
CA ILE A 69 1.75 8.50 0.65
C ILE A 69 1.54 8.76 -0.84
N LEU A 70 0.71 7.93 -1.46
CA LEU A 70 0.39 8.02 -2.89
C LEU A 70 -0.71 9.06 -3.17
N ALA A 71 -1.68 9.15 -2.26
CA ALA A 71 -2.74 10.15 -2.28
C ALA A 71 -3.35 10.32 -0.89
N SER A 72 -3.87 11.50 -0.59
CA SER A 72 -4.58 11.84 0.65
C SER A 72 -5.70 12.83 0.35
N CYS A 73 -6.70 12.94 1.22
CA CYS A 73 -7.77 13.91 1.07
C CYS A 73 -7.21 15.33 1.01
N GLN A 74 -7.57 16.06 -0.04
CA GLN A 74 -7.18 17.46 -0.19
C GLN A 74 -8.05 18.37 0.67
N ASN A 75 -7.47 19.47 1.15
CA ASN A 75 -8.17 20.48 1.96
C ASN A 75 -8.78 19.98 3.27
N VAL A 76 -8.25 18.87 3.80
CA VAL A 76 -8.63 18.31 5.10
C VAL A 76 -7.47 18.52 6.07
N ILE A 77 -7.74 19.21 7.17
CA ILE A 77 -6.79 19.29 8.29
C ILE A 77 -7.12 18.12 9.21
N TYR A 78 -6.21 17.18 9.29
CA TYR A 78 -6.34 16.06 10.21
C TYR A 78 -6.20 16.56 11.65
N ALA A 79 -7.00 16.01 12.55
CA ALA A 79 -6.97 16.39 13.98
C ALA A 79 -5.64 16.03 14.67
N ARG A 80 -4.81 15.22 14.03
CA ARG A 80 -3.48 14.82 14.50
C ARG A 80 -2.41 15.56 13.72
N ASP A 81 -1.60 16.34 14.43
CA ASP A 81 -0.50 17.12 13.83
C ASP A 81 0.51 16.24 13.09
N ASP A 82 0.79 15.03 13.62
CA ASP A 82 1.71 14.07 13.00
C ASP A 82 1.23 13.57 11.63
N LEU A 83 -0.08 13.49 11.40
CA LEU A 83 -0.62 13.14 10.08
C LEU A 83 -0.42 14.26 9.06
N ASN A 84 -0.66 15.51 9.45
CA ASN A 84 -0.42 16.65 8.57
C ASN A 84 1.06 16.71 8.16
N VAL A 85 1.98 16.50 9.11
CA VAL A 85 3.43 16.44 8.83
C VAL A 85 3.75 15.29 7.86
N GLN A 86 3.16 14.11 8.01
CA GLN A 86 3.39 12.98 7.12
C GLN A 86 2.90 13.27 5.70
N ILE A 87 1.75 13.90 5.57
CA ILE A 87 1.19 14.28 4.26
C ILE A 87 2.08 15.29 3.57
N ASP A 88 2.56 16.29 4.28
CA ASP A 88 3.48 17.30 3.75
C ASP A 88 4.82 16.70 3.33
N LEU A 89 5.33 15.72 4.08
CA LEU A 89 6.54 14.97 3.75
C LEU A 89 6.34 13.96 2.60
N GLY A 90 5.11 13.54 2.36
CA GLY A 90 4.78 12.48 1.40
C GLY A 90 5.13 11.06 1.87
N TYR A 91 5.50 10.89 3.14
CA TYR A 91 5.88 9.61 3.76
C TYR A 91 5.37 9.50 5.19
N MET A 92 5.12 8.27 5.63
CA MET A 92 4.79 7.99 7.01
C MET A 92 6.00 8.23 7.93
N LEU A 93 5.76 8.76 9.12
CA LEU A 93 6.81 8.94 10.13
C LEU A 93 7.27 7.60 10.68
N GLU A 94 8.56 7.43 10.87
CA GLU A 94 9.19 6.21 11.41
C GLU A 94 8.52 5.74 12.71
N LYS A 95 8.20 6.65 13.62
CA LYS A 95 7.48 6.35 14.86
C LYS A 95 6.17 5.60 14.59
N ASN A 96 5.38 6.09 13.64
CA ASN A 96 4.08 5.49 13.32
C ASN A 96 4.25 4.12 12.66
N ILE A 97 5.28 3.96 11.81
CA ILE A 97 5.65 2.67 11.20
C ILE A 97 6.00 1.65 12.29
N VAL A 98 6.86 2.04 13.25
CA VAL A 98 7.25 1.17 14.37
C VAL A 98 6.06 0.77 15.21
N ASP A 99 5.15 1.71 15.52
CA ASP A 99 3.96 1.43 16.33
C ASP A 99 3.00 0.48 15.59
N MET A 100 2.79 0.65 14.28
CA MET A 100 1.99 -0.27 13.47
C MET A 100 2.61 -1.66 13.37
N LYS A 101 3.94 -1.77 13.21
CA LYS A 101 4.66 -3.06 13.22
C LYS A 101 4.51 -3.75 14.58
N LYS A 102 4.69 -3.04 15.70
CA LYS A 102 4.47 -3.59 17.05
C LYS A 102 3.04 -4.07 17.26
N ALA A 103 2.06 -3.34 16.75
CA ALA A 103 0.64 -3.72 16.81
C ALA A 103 0.30 -4.89 15.87
N ARG A 104 1.22 -5.29 14.99
CA ARG A 104 1.02 -6.30 13.93
C ARG A 104 -0.21 -5.96 13.07
N LEU A 105 -0.33 -4.67 12.71
CA LEU A 105 -1.52 -4.16 12.05
C LEU A 105 -1.74 -4.82 10.68
N TYR A 106 -0.69 -4.90 9.87
CA TYR A 106 -0.77 -5.46 8.52
C TYR A 106 -1.01 -6.98 8.52
N GLU A 107 -0.40 -7.73 9.45
CA GLU A 107 -0.67 -9.16 9.61
C GLU A 107 -2.13 -9.41 9.95
N LYS A 108 -2.69 -8.63 10.89
CA LYS A 108 -4.11 -8.73 11.25
C LYS A 108 -5.02 -8.37 10.08
N ALA A 109 -4.66 -7.35 9.28
CA ALA A 109 -5.41 -6.98 8.10
C ALA A 109 -5.34 -8.07 7.01
N ARG A 110 -4.18 -8.75 6.84
CA ARG A 110 -4.04 -9.91 5.95
C ARG A 110 -4.89 -11.08 6.41
N GLU A 111 -4.86 -11.42 7.70
CA GLU A 111 -5.65 -12.51 8.30
C GLU A 111 -7.16 -12.25 8.19
N ALA A 112 -7.59 -10.99 8.28
CA ALA A 112 -9.00 -10.62 8.16
C ALA A 112 -9.54 -10.80 6.75
N HIS A 113 -8.71 -10.70 5.70
CA HIS A 113 -9.10 -10.69 4.28
C HIS A 113 -10.21 -9.68 3.93
N TYR A 114 -10.35 -8.64 4.76
CA TYR A 114 -11.40 -7.63 4.72
C TYR A 114 -10.89 -6.37 5.43
N PRO A 115 -11.46 -5.17 5.19
CA PRO A 115 -11.06 -3.97 5.90
C PRO A 115 -11.04 -4.16 7.41
N TYR A 116 -9.89 -3.94 8.04
CA TYR A 116 -9.64 -4.23 9.44
C TYR A 116 -9.67 -2.96 10.28
N TYR A 117 -10.58 -2.89 11.26
CA TYR A 117 -10.66 -1.77 12.18
C TYR A 117 -9.77 -1.99 13.42
N SER A 118 -9.01 -0.97 13.77
CA SER A 118 -8.20 -0.93 14.98
C SER A 118 -8.32 0.42 15.69
N LYS A 119 -8.28 0.38 17.01
CA LYS A 119 -8.24 1.57 17.86
C LYS A 119 -7.35 1.29 19.06
N ASP A 120 -6.34 2.11 19.24
CA ASP A 120 -5.44 2.00 20.39
C ASP A 120 -6.17 2.42 21.69
N LYS A 121 -5.76 1.81 22.81
CA LYS A 121 -6.29 2.17 24.13
C LYS A 121 -5.96 3.63 24.43
N GLY A 122 -7.02 4.43 24.59
CA GLY A 122 -6.89 5.86 24.88
C GLY A 122 -6.70 6.75 23.64
N ALA A 123 -6.64 6.19 22.45
CA ALA A 123 -6.66 6.98 21.22
C ALA A 123 -8.05 7.61 21.02
N ARG A 124 -8.05 8.86 20.53
CA ARG A 124 -9.28 9.57 20.17
C ARG A 124 -9.96 8.89 18.98
N ASP A 125 -9.19 8.57 17.96
CA ASP A 125 -9.67 8.10 16.68
C ASP A 125 -9.20 6.65 16.43
N GLY A 126 -10.05 5.85 15.80
CA GLY A 126 -9.74 4.54 15.27
C GLY A 126 -9.47 4.58 13.78
N TRP A 127 -8.99 3.48 13.24
CA TRP A 127 -8.58 3.36 11.86
C TRP A 127 -9.11 2.09 11.22
N ILE A 128 -9.61 2.20 9.99
CA ILE A 128 -9.74 1.06 9.09
C ILE A 128 -8.48 0.99 8.22
N THR A 129 -7.85 -0.17 8.20
CA THR A 129 -6.76 -0.50 7.29
C THR A 129 -7.24 -1.55 6.31
N ALA A 130 -7.15 -1.27 5.01
CA ALA A 130 -7.57 -2.18 3.96
C ALA A 130 -6.45 -2.33 2.92
N LEU A 131 -6.08 -3.58 2.64
CA LEU A 131 -4.94 -3.90 1.78
C LEU A 131 -5.33 -3.90 0.31
N ILE A 132 -4.46 -3.38 -0.52
CA ILE A 132 -4.64 -3.32 -1.97
C ILE A 132 -3.67 -4.29 -2.63
N TYR A 133 -4.24 -5.24 -3.39
CA TYR A 133 -3.47 -6.24 -4.12
C TYR A 133 -3.55 -5.98 -5.62
N VAL A 134 -2.40 -6.02 -6.27
CA VAL A 134 -2.27 -5.97 -7.73
C VAL A 134 -1.61 -7.26 -8.19
N HIS A 135 -2.28 -8.03 -9.04
CA HIS A 135 -1.82 -9.35 -9.48
C HIS A 135 -1.46 -10.29 -8.32
N GLY A 136 -2.20 -10.20 -7.20
CA GLY A 136 -1.98 -11.02 -6.01
C GLY A 136 -0.79 -10.59 -5.14
N ILE A 137 -0.17 -9.44 -5.44
CA ILE A 137 0.91 -8.84 -4.66
C ILE A 137 0.35 -7.65 -3.89
N GLU A 138 0.59 -7.59 -2.59
CA GLU A 138 0.28 -6.44 -1.77
C GLU A 138 1.09 -5.24 -2.26
N THR A 139 0.40 -4.19 -2.70
CA THR A 139 1.02 -3.04 -3.38
C THR A 139 0.86 -1.75 -2.58
N ALA A 140 -0.24 -1.63 -1.88
CA ALA A 140 -0.59 -0.46 -1.10
C ALA A 140 -1.64 -0.82 -0.04
N HIS A 141 -2.01 0.14 0.78
CA HIS A 141 -3.16 0.06 1.66
C HIS A 141 -3.92 1.38 1.72
N ILE A 142 -5.20 1.30 1.99
CA ILE A 142 -6.04 2.44 2.35
C ILE A 142 -6.12 2.51 3.86
N ALA A 143 -5.88 3.69 4.43
CA ALA A 143 -6.13 3.97 5.83
C ALA A 143 -7.21 5.05 5.94
N VAL A 144 -8.29 4.76 6.65
CA VAL A 144 -9.43 5.66 6.89
C VAL A 144 -9.58 5.88 8.39
N THR A 145 -9.73 7.13 8.84
CA THR A 145 -9.90 7.44 10.27
C THR A 145 -11.36 7.77 10.60
N ASP A 146 -11.85 7.39 11.79
CA ASP A 146 -13.20 7.70 12.28
C ASP A 146 -13.31 9.10 12.92
N THR A 147 -12.42 10.01 12.55
CA THR A 147 -12.34 11.37 13.16
C THR A 147 -13.63 12.16 13.05
N ASN A 148 -14.32 12.08 11.92
CA ASN A 148 -15.53 12.87 11.67
C ASN A 148 -16.81 12.17 12.12
N ARG A 149 -16.89 10.85 11.94
CA ARG A 149 -18.02 10.03 12.35
C ARG A 149 -17.61 8.56 12.58
N PRO A 150 -18.36 7.82 13.42
CA PRO A 150 -18.18 6.38 13.54
C PRO A 150 -18.43 5.67 12.20
N PHE A 151 -17.73 4.54 11.99
CA PHE A 151 -17.94 3.69 10.84
C PHE A 151 -19.24 2.87 10.94
N SER A 152 -19.90 2.67 9.80
CA SER A 152 -21.00 1.74 9.59
C SER A 152 -20.54 0.50 8.85
N GLU A 153 -21.36 -0.55 8.79
CA GLU A 153 -21.06 -1.74 7.99
C GLU A 153 -20.92 -1.41 6.49
N GLU A 154 -21.73 -0.47 5.99
CA GLU A 154 -21.66 0.01 4.60
C GLU A 154 -20.29 0.62 4.25
N ASP A 155 -19.61 1.24 5.22
CA ASP A 155 -18.29 1.83 5.01
C ASP A 155 -17.22 0.74 4.75
N PHE A 156 -17.31 -0.37 5.47
CA PHE A 156 -16.39 -1.49 5.25
C PHE A 156 -16.56 -2.10 3.86
N GLU A 157 -17.84 -2.31 3.45
CA GLU A 157 -18.15 -2.82 2.12
C GLU A 157 -17.66 -1.86 1.02
N PHE A 158 -17.89 -0.56 1.21
CA PHE A 158 -17.42 0.45 0.27
C PHE A 158 -15.89 0.49 0.18
N ILE A 159 -15.18 0.42 1.32
CA ILE A 159 -13.71 0.43 1.37
C ILE A 159 -13.14 -0.83 0.69
N ASP A 160 -13.76 -2.01 0.87
CA ASP A 160 -13.33 -3.23 0.17
C ASP A 160 -13.42 -3.06 -1.35
N VAL A 161 -14.53 -2.52 -1.84
CA VAL A 161 -14.68 -2.25 -3.28
C VAL A 161 -13.73 -1.15 -3.74
N LEU A 162 -13.53 -0.10 -2.94
CA LEU A 162 -12.58 0.98 -3.24
C LEU A 162 -11.15 0.44 -3.41
N CYS A 163 -10.71 -0.52 -2.58
CA CYS A 163 -9.42 -1.18 -2.73
C CYS A 163 -9.25 -1.81 -4.11
N ARG A 164 -10.29 -2.49 -4.61
CA ARG A 164 -10.28 -3.11 -5.95
C ARG A 164 -10.21 -2.06 -7.06
N ILE A 165 -10.95 -0.95 -6.92
CA ILE A 165 -10.92 0.15 -7.89
C ILE A 165 -9.57 0.86 -7.88
N VAL A 166 -9.02 1.14 -6.70
CA VAL A 166 -7.67 1.73 -6.57
C VAL A 166 -6.61 0.80 -7.16
N SER A 167 -6.75 -0.51 -6.98
CA SER A 167 -5.83 -1.47 -7.60
C SER A 167 -5.82 -1.36 -9.14
N LEU A 168 -6.99 -1.15 -9.75
CA LEU A 168 -7.10 -0.92 -11.20
C LEU A 168 -6.47 0.40 -11.63
N GLU A 169 -6.64 1.46 -10.84
CA GLU A 169 -6.01 2.76 -11.11
C GLU A 169 -4.49 2.69 -10.98
N LEU A 170 -3.99 2.03 -9.95
CA LEU A 170 -2.55 1.80 -9.79
C LEU A 170 -1.96 1.03 -10.98
N GLN A 171 -2.71 0.09 -11.57
CA GLN A 171 -2.29 -0.64 -12.77
C GLN A 171 -2.22 0.22 -14.03
N LYS A 172 -3.09 1.23 -14.15
CA LYS A 172 -3.13 2.14 -15.31
C LYS A 172 -2.01 3.18 -15.28
N SER A 173 -1.58 3.59 -14.10
CA SER A 173 -0.64 4.70 -13.99
C SER A 173 0.70 4.33 -14.64
N ASP A 174 1.33 5.30 -15.32
CA ASP A 174 2.72 5.18 -15.81
C ASP A 174 3.68 4.83 -14.67
N PHE A 175 3.30 5.18 -13.44
CA PHE A 175 3.90 4.74 -12.21
C PHE A 175 4.01 3.21 -12.11
N TYR A 176 3.00 2.47 -12.58
CA TYR A 176 3.02 1.01 -12.60
C TYR A 176 3.78 0.44 -13.82
N GLN A 177 3.68 1.09 -14.97
CA GLN A 177 4.41 0.68 -16.18
C GLN A 177 5.90 1.06 -16.15
N THR A 178 6.22 2.20 -15.56
CA THR A 178 7.61 2.63 -15.29
C THR A 178 8.20 1.85 -14.12
N ASN A 179 7.38 1.29 -13.23
CA ASN A 179 7.75 0.62 -12.00
C ASN A 179 7.45 -0.90 -12.01
N LYS A 180 7.84 -1.61 -13.06
CA LYS A 180 8.20 -3.03 -12.87
C LYS A 180 9.15 -3.15 -11.67
N SER A 181 9.97 -2.14 -11.42
CA SER A 181 10.83 -2.06 -10.25
C SER A 181 10.05 -2.01 -8.92
N LEU A 182 8.87 -1.39 -8.83
CA LEU A 182 8.10 -1.36 -7.58
C LEU A 182 7.52 -2.73 -7.22
N MET A 183 6.96 -3.46 -8.18
CA MET A 183 6.51 -4.83 -7.90
C MET A 183 7.67 -5.73 -7.45
N HIS A 184 8.84 -5.54 -8.04
CA HIS A 184 10.05 -6.22 -7.60
C HIS A 184 10.45 -5.79 -6.20
N SER A 185 10.36 -4.48 -5.90
CA SER A 185 10.66 -3.92 -4.58
C SER A 185 9.70 -4.46 -3.51
N PHE A 186 8.41 -4.55 -3.79
CA PHE A 186 7.42 -5.11 -2.86
C PHE A 186 7.67 -6.58 -2.58
N PHE A 187 7.90 -7.36 -3.63
CA PHE A 187 8.21 -8.76 -3.46
C PHE A 187 9.51 -8.96 -2.67
N LEU A 188 10.51 -8.10 -2.92
CA LEU A 188 11.76 -8.13 -2.16
C LEU A 188 11.55 -7.74 -0.69
N SER A 189 10.71 -6.73 -0.39
CA SER A 189 10.34 -6.40 0.99
C SER A 189 9.66 -7.56 1.70
N GLU A 190 8.69 -8.20 1.06
CA GLU A 190 7.99 -9.37 1.62
C GLU A 190 8.95 -10.55 1.87
N LEU A 191 9.96 -10.74 1.00
CA LEU A 191 11.02 -11.73 1.21
C LEU A 191 11.89 -11.37 2.42
N LEU A 192 12.27 -10.11 2.58
CA LEU A 192 13.07 -9.62 3.70
C LEU A 192 12.31 -9.70 5.03
N ASP A 193 11.01 -9.43 5.01
CA ASP A 193 10.12 -9.57 6.16
C ASP A 193 9.78 -11.04 6.50
N ASN A 194 10.23 -11.99 5.67
CA ASN A 194 9.93 -13.43 5.82
C ASN A 194 8.42 -13.73 5.89
N HIS A 195 7.61 -13.02 5.11
CA HIS A 195 6.15 -13.14 5.12
C HIS A 195 5.62 -14.36 4.36
N PHE A 196 6.48 -15.15 3.73
CA PHE A 196 6.08 -16.33 2.96
C PHE A 196 6.05 -17.58 3.82
N CYS A 197 4.93 -18.30 3.74
CA CYS A 197 4.76 -19.57 4.45
C CYS A 197 5.40 -20.76 3.72
N ASP A 198 5.62 -20.65 2.39
CA ASP A 198 6.09 -21.76 1.57
C ASP A 198 6.88 -21.29 0.33
N MET A 199 7.78 -22.15 -0.13
CA MET A 199 8.63 -21.91 -1.30
C MET A 199 7.86 -21.90 -2.62
N GLU A 200 6.72 -22.58 -2.70
CA GLU A 200 5.93 -22.63 -3.92
C GLU A 200 5.29 -21.27 -4.23
N THR A 201 4.81 -20.57 -3.20
CA THR A 201 4.30 -19.20 -3.31
C THR A 201 5.39 -18.24 -3.76
N ILE A 202 6.61 -18.35 -3.19
CA ILE A 202 7.77 -17.55 -3.62
C ILE A 202 8.07 -17.80 -5.10
N HIS A 203 8.12 -19.06 -5.54
CA HIS A 203 8.41 -19.40 -6.94
C HIS A 203 7.34 -18.87 -7.91
N ARG A 204 6.05 -19.03 -7.58
CA ARG A 204 4.96 -18.52 -8.42
C ARG A 204 5.02 -17.01 -8.58
N ARG A 205 5.30 -16.27 -7.51
CA ARG A 205 5.43 -14.81 -7.56
C ARG A 205 6.68 -14.36 -8.33
N ALA A 206 7.82 -14.99 -8.10
CA ALA A 206 9.03 -14.73 -8.87
C ALA A 206 8.82 -14.96 -10.38
N GLN A 207 8.12 -16.03 -10.76
CA GLN A 207 7.74 -16.28 -12.15
C GLN A 207 6.81 -15.20 -12.73
N SER A 208 5.79 -14.78 -11.98
CA SER A 208 4.86 -13.71 -12.41
C SER A 208 5.56 -12.38 -12.62
N LEU A 209 6.63 -12.12 -11.90
CA LEU A 209 7.48 -10.94 -12.01
C LEU A 209 8.58 -11.07 -13.06
N ASN A 210 8.67 -12.21 -13.76
CA ASN A 210 9.75 -12.53 -14.69
C ASN A 210 11.15 -12.39 -14.04
N TRP A 211 11.28 -12.79 -12.78
CA TRP A 211 12.59 -12.85 -12.16
C TRP A 211 13.43 -13.93 -12.85
N ILE A 212 14.50 -13.50 -13.46
CA ILE A 212 15.41 -14.40 -14.15
C ILE A 212 16.11 -15.27 -13.10
N ARG A 213 16.05 -16.57 -13.30
CA ARG A 213 16.71 -17.53 -12.42
C ARG A 213 18.20 -17.49 -12.71
N THR A 214 19.00 -17.22 -11.66
CA THR A 214 20.45 -17.23 -11.68
C THR A 214 20.96 -18.24 -10.66
N ASP A 215 22.18 -18.74 -10.85
CA ASP A 215 22.75 -19.76 -9.96
C ASP A 215 23.09 -19.21 -8.57
N TYR A 216 23.40 -17.90 -8.51
CA TYR A 216 23.80 -17.25 -7.26
C TYR A 216 23.01 -15.98 -7.04
N LEU A 217 22.44 -15.83 -5.83
CA LEU A 217 21.81 -14.60 -5.35
C LEU A 217 22.69 -13.97 -4.28
N ARG A 218 22.84 -12.65 -4.34
CA ARG A 218 23.59 -11.85 -3.38
C ARG A 218 22.81 -10.64 -2.94
N ILE A 219 23.00 -10.26 -1.69
CA ILE A 219 22.42 -9.06 -1.12
C ILE A 219 23.53 -8.03 -0.94
N MET A 220 23.31 -6.81 -1.45
CA MET A 220 24.12 -5.65 -1.16
C MET A 220 23.25 -4.62 -0.43
N ILE A 221 23.79 -4.04 0.64
CA ILE A 221 23.09 -3.05 1.46
C ILE A 221 23.91 -1.77 1.44
N ILE A 222 23.27 -0.65 1.11
CA ILE A 222 23.86 0.69 1.16
C ILE A 222 23.13 1.48 2.23
N CYS A 223 23.92 2.07 3.15
CA CYS A 223 23.43 2.93 4.24
C CYS A 223 23.67 4.40 3.87
N GLU A 224 22.71 5.26 4.16
CA GLU A 224 22.86 6.70 4.06
C GLU A 224 22.47 7.34 5.41
N HIS A 225 23.27 8.29 5.88
CA HIS A 225 23.03 8.95 7.17
C HIS A 225 22.00 10.08 7.10
N SER A 226 21.64 10.54 5.90
CA SER A 226 20.71 11.66 5.68
C SER A 226 19.49 11.22 4.87
N MET A 227 18.35 11.14 5.52
CA MET A 227 17.08 10.73 4.90
C MET A 227 16.54 11.72 3.84
N VAL A 228 16.82 13.00 3.96
CA VAL A 228 16.21 14.04 3.12
C VAL A 228 16.68 14.00 1.65
N LEU A 229 17.89 13.50 1.39
CA LEU A 229 18.45 13.36 0.04
C LEU A 229 18.41 11.92 -0.48
N PHE A 230 17.89 11.00 0.33
CA PHE A 230 17.97 9.57 0.10
C PHE A 230 17.26 9.15 -1.19
N ASP A 231 16.05 9.63 -1.44
CA ASP A 231 15.25 9.23 -2.61
C ASP A 231 15.93 9.53 -3.95
N LYS A 232 16.49 10.75 -4.09
CA LYS A 232 17.19 11.14 -5.34
C LYS A 232 18.49 10.36 -5.52
N LYS A 233 19.24 10.17 -4.43
CA LYS A 233 20.47 9.37 -4.43
C LYS A 233 20.14 7.89 -4.70
N ALA A 234 19.10 7.35 -4.06
CA ALA A 234 18.67 5.97 -4.26
C ALA A 234 18.32 5.67 -5.73
N GLN A 235 17.62 6.58 -6.40
CA GLN A 235 17.29 6.43 -7.82
C GLN A 235 18.54 6.40 -8.70
N LEU A 236 19.50 7.31 -8.47
CA LEU A 236 20.75 7.33 -9.25
C LEU A 236 21.58 6.06 -9.01
N ILE A 237 21.71 5.65 -7.75
CA ILE A 237 22.45 4.43 -7.40
C ILE A 237 21.77 3.20 -8.00
N SER A 238 20.44 3.12 -7.93
CA SER A 238 19.69 1.97 -8.46
C SER A 238 19.78 1.89 -9.99
N GLN A 239 19.76 3.01 -10.70
CA GLN A 239 19.99 3.05 -12.14
C GLN A 239 21.40 2.54 -12.48
N PHE A 240 22.42 3.01 -11.78
CA PHE A 240 23.77 2.54 -11.95
C PHE A 240 23.88 1.02 -11.71
N MET A 241 23.33 0.53 -10.60
CA MET A 241 23.38 -0.89 -10.25
C MET A 241 22.63 -1.77 -11.28
N THR A 242 21.50 -1.30 -11.79
CA THR A 242 20.73 -2.01 -12.83
C THR A 242 21.47 -2.03 -14.17
N MET A 243 22.29 -1.02 -14.47
CA MET A 243 23.16 -1.04 -15.65
C MET A 243 24.33 -2.01 -15.50
N MET A 244 24.88 -2.12 -14.28
CA MET A 244 26.01 -3.01 -13.99
C MET A 244 25.61 -4.48 -13.91
N PHE A 245 24.40 -4.77 -13.43
CA PHE A 245 23.92 -6.12 -13.20
C PHE A 245 22.58 -6.36 -13.92
N PRO A 246 22.55 -7.25 -14.93
CA PRO A 246 21.32 -7.56 -15.70
C PRO A 246 20.19 -8.08 -14.81
N VAL A 247 20.51 -8.79 -13.73
CA VAL A 247 19.55 -9.27 -12.74
C VAL A 247 19.81 -8.51 -11.44
N CYS A 248 19.13 -7.38 -11.28
CA CYS A 248 19.27 -6.52 -10.11
C CYS A 248 17.90 -5.99 -9.72
N HIS A 249 17.45 -6.37 -8.54
CA HIS A 249 16.21 -5.86 -7.93
C HIS A 249 16.58 -5.09 -6.67
N TRP A 250 15.87 -4.01 -6.39
CA TRP A 250 16.20 -3.17 -5.26
C TRP A 250 14.96 -2.68 -4.53
N VAL A 251 15.16 -2.32 -3.28
CA VAL A 251 14.11 -1.74 -2.41
C VAL A 251 14.76 -0.82 -1.38
N ILE A 252 14.02 0.18 -0.94
CA ILE A 252 14.32 0.90 0.30
C ILE A 252 13.62 0.13 1.42
N TYR A 253 14.43 -0.48 2.30
CA TYR A 253 13.93 -1.31 3.39
C TYR A 253 14.54 -0.84 4.70
N GLU A 254 13.71 -0.46 5.67
CA GLU A 254 14.11 0.07 6.99
C GLU A 254 15.16 1.20 6.94
N GLY A 255 15.08 2.08 5.93
CA GLY A 255 16.03 3.17 5.74
C GLY A 255 17.33 2.78 5.03
N TYR A 256 17.44 1.53 4.57
CA TYR A 256 18.56 1.04 3.78
C TYR A 256 18.17 0.83 2.33
N LEU A 257 19.09 1.07 1.41
CA LEU A 257 18.94 0.69 0.01
C LEU A 257 19.48 -0.74 -0.17
N VAL A 258 18.58 -1.68 -0.35
CA VAL A 258 18.88 -3.11 -0.44
C VAL A 258 18.77 -3.56 -1.89
N PHE A 259 19.82 -4.22 -2.40
CA PHE A 259 19.86 -4.82 -3.72
C PHE A 259 19.92 -6.34 -3.62
N LEU A 260 19.09 -7.01 -4.41
CA LEU A 260 19.21 -8.43 -4.69
C LEU A 260 19.81 -8.59 -6.09
N ILE A 261 21.02 -9.13 -6.16
CA ILE A 261 21.80 -9.26 -7.37
C ILE A 261 21.93 -10.74 -7.73
N GLY A 262 21.48 -11.11 -8.94
CA GLY A 262 21.65 -12.43 -9.50
C GLY A 262 22.89 -12.51 -10.40
N THR A 263 23.68 -13.57 -10.26
CA THR A 263 24.86 -13.83 -11.09
C THR A 263 25.00 -15.31 -11.38
N ASP A 264 25.58 -15.63 -12.54
CA ASP A 264 25.92 -17.01 -12.90
C ASP A 264 27.39 -17.37 -12.49
N GLU A 265 28.12 -16.35 -11.99
CA GLU A 265 29.46 -16.54 -11.50
C GLU A 265 29.51 -16.74 -9.98
N PRO A 266 30.26 -17.72 -9.44
CA PRO A 266 30.39 -17.98 -8.02
C PRO A 266 31.12 -16.86 -7.26
N SER A 267 32.00 -16.10 -7.95
CA SER A 267 32.69 -14.93 -7.38
C SER A 267 32.29 -13.66 -8.08
N LEU A 268 31.43 -12.88 -7.46
CA LEU A 268 31.37 -11.47 -7.78
C LEU A 268 32.73 -10.88 -7.44
N ASN A 269 33.39 -10.31 -8.42
CA ASN A 269 34.66 -9.68 -8.16
C ASN A 269 34.41 -8.42 -7.32
N LYS A 270 34.40 -8.61 -5.98
CA LYS A 270 34.03 -7.58 -4.99
C LYS A 270 34.81 -6.28 -5.23
N PHE A 271 36.04 -6.38 -5.64
CA PHE A 271 36.91 -5.24 -5.88
C PHE A 271 36.42 -4.37 -7.06
N ARG A 272 36.06 -4.97 -8.20
CA ARG A 272 35.55 -4.19 -9.34
C ARG A 272 34.22 -3.51 -9.07
N CYS A 273 33.32 -4.19 -8.38
CA CYS A 273 32.04 -3.60 -8.04
C CYS A 273 32.20 -2.40 -7.10
N ASN A 274 33.04 -2.52 -6.07
CA ASN A 274 33.31 -1.46 -5.13
C ASN A 274 34.02 -0.26 -5.79
N GLU A 275 35.08 -0.50 -6.59
CA GLU A 275 35.79 0.58 -7.32
C GLU A 275 34.86 1.35 -8.27
N HIS A 276 34.01 0.65 -9.03
CA HIS A 276 33.06 1.32 -9.91
C HIS A 276 31.99 2.08 -9.14
N LEU A 277 31.49 1.53 -8.05
CA LEU A 277 30.52 2.20 -7.20
C LEU A 277 31.12 3.43 -6.51
N GLU A 278 32.32 3.31 -5.93
CA GLU A 278 33.04 4.43 -5.32
C GLU A 278 33.32 5.54 -6.34
N THR A 279 33.77 5.17 -7.54
CA THR A 279 33.98 6.12 -8.63
C THR A 279 32.69 6.85 -9.01
N PHE A 280 31.60 6.09 -9.12
CA PHE A 280 30.28 6.65 -9.43
C PHE A 280 29.79 7.58 -8.31
N LEU A 281 29.89 7.16 -7.05
CA LEU A 281 29.47 7.95 -5.89
C LEU A 281 30.28 9.25 -5.80
N THR A 282 31.60 9.17 -6.01
CA THR A 282 32.49 10.35 -6.00
C THR A 282 32.16 11.31 -7.14
N ALA A 283 31.98 10.79 -8.36
CA ALA A 283 31.66 11.62 -9.53
C ALA A 283 30.31 12.35 -9.41
N ASN A 284 29.36 11.81 -8.64
CA ASN A 284 28.04 12.40 -8.41
C ASN A 284 27.93 13.14 -7.07
N HIS A 285 29.03 13.39 -6.38
CA HIS A 285 29.05 14.04 -5.05
C HIS A 285 28.15 13.32 -4.02
N LEU A 286 28.08 11.98 -4.10
CA LEU A 286 27.28 11.14 -3.23
C LEU A 286 28.09 10.47 -2.10
N THR A 287 29.35 10.81 -1.97
CA THR A 287 30.21 10.35 -0.86
C THR A 287 29.79 11.04 0.44
N ALA A 288 29.69 10.28 1.52
CA ALA A 288 29.41 10.73 2.87
C ALA A 288 30.57 11.57 3.44
#